data_e4999cd9de2cedb24275210968a84147
#
_entry.id   e4999cd9de2cedb24275210968a84147
#
_cell.length_a   1.000
_cell.length_b   1.000
_cell.length_c   1.000
_cell.angle_alpha   90.00
_cell.angle_beta   90.00
_cell.angle_gamma   90.00
#
_symmetry.space_group_name_H-M   'P 1'
#
loop_
_entity.id
_entity.type
_entity.pdbx_description
1 polymer ?
#
loop_
_entity_poly.entity_id
_entity_poly.type
_entity_poly.pdbx_seq_one_letter_code
_entity_poly.pdbx_strand_id
1 'polypeptide(L)'
;MQDLFNRFSLQDQVAVITGAGRGIGEGIAKDMAAAGAKVALAARRTQEIEAVAEHIRSAGGEAIAVTTDVTDPDALENLAQATLKAFGSIHHWVNNAGGSTMRQPMSTLPREEWHRTLAVNLTSVFDGCMTAARHIQQGSIINISSGAGTGPVPGSGHYGAAKAGVNSLTWTLSAELAPNIRVNGVMPGAIPTEVMLTALKKSEDQLDELLEEWNIPLGRLGTPQDIGSACVYLASDAASWISGEILRVGGGAKPR
;
A
#
# COMPACT_ATOMS: atom_id res chain seq x y z
N MET A 1 15.07 -18.72 -20.44
CA MET A 1 15.49 -17.94 -19.24
C MET A 1 14.94 -16.50 -19.31
N GLN A 2 15.03 -15.82 -20.45
CA GLN A 2 14.49 -14.47 -20.67
C GLN A 2 12.95 -14.38 -20.45
N ASP A 3 12.22 -15.43 -20.76
CA ASP A 3 10.77 -15.51 -20.63
C ASP A 3 10.30 -15.45 -19.15
N LEU A 4 11.03 -16.05 -18.20
CA LEU A 4 10.70 -15.98 -16.79
C LEU A 4 10.84 -14.54 -16.24
N PHE A 5 11.92 -13.85 -16.56
CA PHE A 5 12.15 -12.48 -16.10
C PHE A 5 11.12 -11.49 -16.68
N ASN A 6 10.72 -11.70 -17.96
CA ASN A 6 9.69 -10.88 -18.59
C ASN A 6 8.35 -10.96 -17.84
N ARG A 7 8.04 -12.08 -17.21
CA ARG A 7 6.81 -12.23 -16.41
C ARG A 7 6.76 -11.35 -15.15
N PHE A 8 7.90 -10.86 -14.66
CA PHE A 8 7.98 -9.92 -13.56
C PHE A 8 8.05 -8.46 -14.00
N SER A 9 8.16 -8.21 -15.32
CA SER A 9 8.21 -6.86 -15.87
C SER A 9 6.85 -6.18 -15.78
N LEU A 10 6.87 -4.86 -15.49
CA LEU A 10 5.73 -3.97 -15.59
C LEU A 10 5.91 -2.97 -16.75
N GLN A 11 6.73 -3.33 -17.73
CA GLN A 11 7.01 -2.47 -18.89
C GLN A 11 5.69 -2.07 -19.58
N ASP A 12 5.56 -0.79 -19.90
CA ASP A 12 4.38 -0.18 -20.53
C ASP A 12 3.10 -0.22 -19.70
N GLN A 13 3.16 -0.65 -18.45
CA GLN A 13 2.02 -0.65 -17.54
C GLN A 13 1.99 0.65 -16.71
N VAL A 14 0.80 1.00 -16.23
CA VAL A 14 0.57 2.22 -15.45
C VAL A 14 0.06 1.84 -14.07
N ALA A 15 0.72 2.34 -13.02
CA ALA A 15 0.35 2.09 -11.63
C ALA A 15 0.03 3.40 -10.89
N VAL A 16 -1.08 3.39 -10.15
CA VAL A 16 -1.44 4.43 -9.19
C VAL A 16 -1.06 3.96 -7.79
N ILE A 17 -0.35 4.79 -7.02
CA ILE A 17 0.08 4.47 -5.65
C ILE A 17 -0.38 5.58 -4.69
N THR A 18 -1.26 5.26 -3.75
CA THR A 18 -1.68 6.20 -2.71
C THR A 18 -0.72 6.19 -1.52
N GLY A 19 -0.54 7.33 -0.86
CA GLY A 19 0.41 7.48 0.23
C GLY A 19 1.87 7.33 -0.22
N ALA A 20 2.19 7.73 -1.47
CA ALA A 20 3.47 7.47 -2.13
C ALA A 20 4.60 8.44 -1.75
N GLY A 21 4.36 9.45 -0.90
CA GLY A 21 5.35 10.49 -0.62
C GLY A 21 6.48 10.06 0.32
N ARG A 22 6.34 8.96 1.06
CA ARG A 22 7.34 8.46 2.00
C ARG A 22 7.10 7.00 2.41
N GLY A 23 8.10 6.40 3.06
CA GLY A 23 8.00 5.09 3.69
C GLY A 23 7.61 3.98 2.72
N ILE A 24 6.64 3.13 3.11
CA ILE A 24 6.21 1.99 2.29
C ILE A 24 5.76 2.43 0.90
N GLY A 25 4.93 3.48 0.79
CA GLY A 25 4.41 3.95 -0.50
C GLY A 25 5.49 4.49 -1.44
N GLU A 26 6.50 5.17 -0.92
CA GLU A 26 7.68 5.58 -1.67
C GLU A 26 8.46 4.36 -2.20
N GLY A 27 8.69 3.35 -1.33
CA GLY A 27 9.36 2.12 -1.75
C GLY A 27 8.59 1.38 -2.85
N ILE A 28 7.28 1.24 -2.71
CA ILE A 28 6.41 0.65 -3.74
C ILE A 28 6.53 1.42 -5.06
N ALA A 29 6.46 2.75 -5.02
CA ALA A 29 6.53 3.58 -6.22
C ALA A 29 7.86 3.43 -6.95
N LYS A 30 8.98 3.45 -6.21
CA LYS A 30 10.32 3.26 -6.77
C LYS A 30 10.51 1.88 -7.37
N ASP A 31 10.07 0.82 -6.69
CA ASP A 31 10.23 -0.55 -7.18
C ASP A 31 9.33 -0.82 -8.40
N MET A 32 8.09 -0.34 -8.42
CA MET A 32 7.22 -0.49 -9.59
C MET A 32 7.76 0.29 -10.80
N ALA A 33 8.30 1.49 -10.59
CA ALA A 33 8.96 2.25 -11.65
C ALA A 33 10.23 1.54 -12.16
N ALA A 34 11.05 0.98 -11.26
CA ALA A 34 12.23 0.20 -11.63
C ALA A 34 11.88 -1.09 -12.38
N ALA A 35 10.68 -1.65 -12.15
CA ALA A 35 10.14 -2.78 -12.92
C ALA A 35 9.57 -2.37 -14.29
N GLY A 36 9.58 -1.07 -14.64
CA GLY A 36 9.17 -0.54 -15.93
C GLY A 36 7.79 0.14 -15.95
N ALA A 37 7.09 0.22 -14.83
CA ALA A 37 5.79 0.89 -14.77
C ALA A 37 5.94 2.43 -14.85
N LYS A 38 4.99 3.09 -15.51
CA LYS A 38 4.72 4.51 -15.35
C LYS A 38 3.89 4.68 -14.06
N VAL A 39 4.25 5.61 -13.19
CA VAL A 39 3.63 5.69 -11.87
C VAL A 39 2.96 7.04 -11.60
N ALA A 40 1.74 7.01 -11.08
CA ALA A 40 1.03 8.16 -10.54
C ALA A 40 1.09 8.12 -9.01
N LEU A 41 1.76 9.10 -8.41
CA LEU A 41 2.04 9.19 -7.00
C LEU A 41 1.03 10.11 -6.32
N ALA A 42 0.30 9.60 -5.34
CA ALA A 42 -0.75 10.34 -4.66
C ALA A 42 -0.49 10.46 -3.15
N ALA A 43 -0.53 11.68 -2.64
CA ALA A 43 -0.58 11.97 -1.20
C ALA A 43 -1.02 13.43 -0.98
N ARG A 44 -1.31 13.79 0.27
CA ARG A 44 -1.72 15.15 0.63
C ARG A 44 -0.57 16.17 0.57
N ARG A 45 0.67 15.73 0.79
CA ARG A 45 1.85 16.59 0.82
C ARG A 45 2.51 16.59 -0.56
N THR A 46 2.19 17.62 -1.35
CA THR A 46 2.65 17.77 -2.73
C THR A 46 4.16 17.69 -2.86
N GLN A 47 4.90 18.38 -1.98
CA GLN A 47 6.36 18.41 -2.03
C GLN A 47 7.01 17.02 -1.87
N GLU A 48 6.43 16.16 -1.03
CA GLU A 48 6.96 14.80 -0.81
C GLU A 48 6.77 13.93 -2.06
N ILE A 49 5.56 13.90 -2.64
CA ILE A 49 5.30 13.11 -3.84
C ILE A 49 6.05 13.65 -5.05
N GLU A 50 6.26 14.97 -5.15
CA GLU A 50 7.05 15.55 -6.23
C GLU A 50 8.53 15.19 -6.11
N ALA A 51 9.09 15.17 -4.89
CA ALA A 51 10.47 14.71 -4.68
C ALA A 51 10.65 13.23 -5.08
N VAL A 52 9.69 12.36 -4.77
CA VAL A 52 9.71 10.95 -5.21
C VAL A 52 9.57 10.85 -6.73
N ALA A 53 8.65 11.61 -7.34
CA ALA A 53 8.47 11.63 -8.79
C ALA A 53 9.74 12.09 -9.51
N GLU A 54 10.40 13.14 -9.01
CA GLU A 54 11.66 13.63 -9.58
C GLU A 54 12.79 12.61 -9.46
N HIS A 55 12.88 11.91 -8.32
CA HIS A 55 13.85 10.82 -8.17
C HIS A 55 13.63 9.71 -9.22
N ILE A 56 12.36 9.31 -9.46
CA ILE A 56 12.02 8.29 -10.46
C ILE A 56 12.36 8.78 -11.87
N ARG A 57 12.01 10.03 -12.22
CA ARG A 57 12.33 10.64 -13.52
C ARG A 57 13.84 10.74 -13.75
N SER A 58 14.60 11.13 -12.72
CA SER A 58 16.06 11.22 -12.79
C SER A 58 16.72 9.86 -12.99
N ALA A 59 16.08 8.78 -12.55
CA ALA A 59 16.50 7.39 -12.79
C ALA A 59 16.04 6.83 -14.16
N GLY A 60 15.37 7.67 -14.99
CA GLY A 60 14.90 7.28 -16.33
C GLY A 60 13.49 6.69 -16.37
N GLY A 61 12.76 6.67 -15.25
CA GLY A 61 11.35 6.25 -15.19
C GLY A 61 10.37 7.37 -15.53
N GLU A 62 9.09 7.03 -15.62
CA GLU A 62 8.00 7.98 -15.86
C GLU A 62 7.13 8.11 -14.60
N ALA A 63 6.98 9.33 -14.07
CA ALA A 63 6.20 9.57 -12.87
C ALA A 63 5.48 10.93 -12.90
N ILE A 64 4.25 10.94 -12.40
CA ILE A 64 3.51 12.17 -12.08
C ILE A 64 3.16 12.20 -10.58
N ALA A 65 3.05 13.40 -10.03
CA ALA A 65 2.60 13.65 -8.66
C ALA A 65 1.22 14.31 -8.68
N VAL A 66 0.27 13.75 -7.93
CA VAL A 66 -1.11 14.26 -7.84
C VAL A 66 -1.49 14.44 -6.37
N THR A 67 -1.69 15.68 -5.94
CA THR A 67 -2.13 15.97 -4.58
C THR A 67 -3.51 15.38 -4.33
N THR A 68 -3.61 14.45 -3.38
CA THR A 68 -4.83 13.66 -3.15
C THR A 68 -5.04 13.44 -1.66
N ASP A 69 -6.22 13.78 -1.15
CA ASP A 69 -6.72 13.25 0.11
C ASP A 69 -7.58 12.02 -0.19
N VAL A 70 -7.13 10.84 0.23
CA VAL A 70 -7.83 9.57 -0.03
C VAL A 70 -9.18 9.46 0.70
N THR A 71 -9.46 10.34 1.65
CA THR A 71 -10.76 10.40 2.35
C THR A 71 -11.82 11.18 1.59
N ASP A 72 -11.44 11.75 0.45
CA ASP A 72 -12.31 12.44 -0.49
C ASP A 72 -12.46 11.60 -1.77
N PRO A 73 -13.63 11.01 -2.04
CA PRO A 73 -13.86 10.22 -3.25
C PRO A 73 -13.68 11.00 -4.55
N ASP A 74 -13.98 12.29 -4.56
CA ASP A 74 -13.78 13.15 -5.74
C ASP A 74 -12.29 13.36 -6.02
N ALA A 75 -11.47 13.45 -4.97
CA ALA A 75 -10.01 13.51 -5.13
C ALA A 75 -9.43 12.21 -5.70
N LEU A 76 -9.99 11.03 -5.35
CA LEU A 76 -9.59 9.75 -5.95
C LEU A 76 -9.99 9.67 -7.43
N GLU A 77 -11.18 10.15 -7.80
CA GLU A 77 -11.58 10.22 -9.21
C GLU A 77 -10.69 11.18 -10.00
N ASN A 78 -10.37 12.37 -9.43
CA ASN A 78 -9.43 13.31 -10.03
C ASN A 78 -8.02 12.70 -10.25
N LEU A 79 -7.54 11.87 -9.30
CA LEU A 79 -6.30 11.13 -9.44
C LEU A 79 -6.34 10.16 -10.63
N ALA A 80 -7.44 9.41 -10.78
CA ALA A 80 -7.64 8.51 -11.91
C ALA A 80 -7.63 9.28 -13.24
N GLN A 81 -8.37 10.38 -13.33
CA GLN A 81 -8.44 11.21 -14.54
C GLN A 81 -7.09 11.84 -14.89
N ALA A 82 -6.33 12.33 -13.89
CA ALA A 82 -4.99 12.86 -14.11
C ALA A 82 -4.03 11.78 -14.64
N THR A 83 -4.15 10.55 -14.12
CA THR A 83 -3.35 9.40 -14.57
C THR A 83 -3.70 9.03 -16.01
N LEU A 84 -4.98 8.92 -16.34
CA LEU A 84 -5.46 8.65 -17.69
C LEU A 84 -5.01 9.72 -18.70
N LYS A 85 -5.07 10.98 -18.29
CA LYS A 85 -4.60 12.10 -19.12
C LYS A 85 -3.09 12.03 -19.40
N ALA A 86 -2.30 11.63 -18.41
CA ALA A 86 -0.85 11.58 -18.54
C ALA A 86 -0.36 10.33 -19.29
N PHE A 87 -0.96 9.18 -19.04
CA PHE A 87 -0.43 7.88 -19.45
C PHE A 87 -1.39 7.06 -20.33
N GLY A 88 -2.64 7.48 -20.49
CA GLY A 88 -3.64 6.86 -21.36
C GLY A 88 -4.37 5.65 -20.77
N SER A 89 -3.87 5.05 -19.71
CA SER A 89 -4.44 3.84 -19.08
C SER A 89 -4.14 3.77 -17.60
N ILE A 90 -4.82 2.85 -16.89
CA ILE A 90 -4.49 2.41 -15.53
C ILE A 90 -4.55 0.87 -15.53
N HIS A 91 -3.46 0.22 -15.13
CA HIS A 91 -3.37 -1.23 -15.01
C HIS A 91 -3.33 -1.70 -13.55
N HIS A 92 -2.71 -0.91 -12.67
CA HIS A 92 -2.56 -1.26 -11.27
C HIS A 92 -2.97 -0.11 -10.35
N TRP A 93 -3.59 -0.47 -9.24
CA TRP A 93 -3.95 0.47 -8.20
C TRP A 93 -3.51 -0.05 -6.84
N VAL A 94 -2.63 0.70 -6.17
CA VAL A 94 -2.12 0.33 -4.85
C VAL A 94 -2.74 1.24 -3.78
N ASN A 95 -3.64 0.68 -2.98
CA ASN A 95 -4.20 1.33 -1.80
C ASN A 95 -3.22 1.19 -0.64
N ASN A 96 -2.27 2.13 -0.53
CA ASN A 96 -1.26 2.12 0.53
C ASN A 96 -1.49 3.22 1.57
N ALA A 97 -2.13 4.33 1.22
CA ALA A 97 -2.39 5.41 2.18
C ALA A 97 -3.09 4.88 3.44
N GLY A 98 -2.53 5.21 4.61
CA GLY A 98 -3.07 4.73 5.86
C GLY A 98 -2.10 4.83 7.03
N GLY A 99 -2.48 4.21 8.15
CA GLY A 99 -1.73 4.17 9.39
C GLY A 99 -2.53 4.73 10.57
N SER A 100 -2.01 4.51 11.78
CA SER A 100 -2.53 5.10 13.01
C SER A 100 -1.36 5.46 13.91
N THR A 101 -1.38 6.66 14.44
CA THR A 101 -0.37 7.17 15.38
C THR A 101 -0.85 7.12 16.84
N MET A 102 -2.16 6.85 17.06
CA MET A 102 -2.73 6.76 18.39
C MET A 102 -2.76 5.30 18.88
N ARG A 103 -2.28 5.10 20.10
CA ARG A 103 -2.43 3.83 20.83
C ARG A 103 -3.18 4.10 22.13
N GLN A 104 -4.38 3.53 22.22
CA GLN A 104 -5.26 3.72 23.39
C GLN A 104 -6.23 2.53 23.52
N PRO A 105 -6.54 2.09 24.76
CA PRO A 105 -7.58 1.07 24.99
C PRO A 105 -8.92 1.47 24.35
N MET A 106 -9.62 0.51 23.76
CA MET A 106 -10.90 0.76 23.07
C MET A 106 -11.96 1.40 23.99
N SER A 107 -11.92 1.08 25.28
CA SER A 107 -12.86 1.62 26.28
C SER A 107 -12.72 3.13 26.52
N THR A 108 -11.58 3.72 26.14
CA THR A 108 -11.28 5.14 26.32
C THR A 108 -10.96 5.84 25.01
N LEU A 109 -11.03 5.13 23.87
CA LEU A 109 -10.75 5.70 22.55
C LEU A 109 -11.80 6.78 22.22
N PRO A 110 -11.38 8.01 21.85
CA PRO A 110 -12.30 9.04 21.36
C PRO A 110 -13.06 8.55 20.12
N ARG A 111 -14.35 8.84 20.04
CA ARG A 111 -15.20 8.43 18.92
C ARG A 111 -14.72 9.05 17.59
N GLU A 112 -14.20 10.25 17.64
CA GLU A 112 -13.64 10.98 16.50
C GLU A 112 -12.43 10.25 15.93
N GLU A 113 -11.57 9.69 16.79
CA GLU A 113 -10.41 8.91 16.38
C GLU A 113 -10.82 7.57 15.74
N TRP A 114 -11.86 6.93 16.27
CA TRP A 114 -12.47 5.76 15.63
C TRP A 114 -12.88 6.09 14.19
N HIS A 115 -13.68 7.13 13.99
CA HIS A 115 -14.17 7.52 12.67
C HIS A 115 -13.02 7.92 11.73
N ARG A 116 -12.07 8.72 12.23
CA ARG A 116 -10.88 9.12 11.46
C ARG A 116 -10.06 7.91 11.00
N THR A 117 -9.84 6.95 11.88
CA THR A 117 -9.07 5.75 11.56
C THR A 117 -9.78 4.88 10.51
N LEU A 118 -11.09 4.68 10.65
CA LEU A 118 -11.87 3.94 9.64
C LEU A 118 -11.90 4.68 8.31
N ALA A 119 -12.09 6.00 8.31
CA ALA A 119 -12.10 6.79 7.08
C ALA A 119 -10.81 6.61 6.28
N VAL A 120 -9.64 6.74 6.94
CA VAL A 120 -8.33 6.68 6.26
C VAL A 120 -7.88 5.25 5.95
N ASN A 121 -8.23 4.23 6.75
CA ASN A 121 -7.66 2.88 6.63
C ASN A 121 -8.61 1.83 6.06
N LEU A 122 -9.91 2.13 5.94
CA LEU A 122 -10.92 1.21 5.42
C LEU A 122 -11.78 1.87 4.34
N THR A 123 -12.46 3.00 4.65
CA THR A 123 -13.37 3.64 3.69
C THR A 123 -12.60 4.11 2.45
N SER A 124 -11.44 4.75 2.63
CA SER A 124 -10.59 5.18 1.51
C SER A 124 -10.09 4.00 0.65
N VAL A 125 -9.87 2.83 1.24
CA VAL A 125 -9.50 1.62 0.49
C VAL A 125 -10.67 1.13 -0.35
N PHE A 126 -11.89 1.13 0.22
CA PHE A 126 -13.10 0.83 -0.53
C PHE A 126 -13.27 1.81 -1.70
N ASP A 127 -13.21 3.12 -1.45
CA ASP A 127 -13.37 4.15 -2.48
C ASP A 127 -12.29 4.03 -3.56
N GLY A 128 -11.03 3.77 -3.17
CA GLY A 128 -9.93 3.51 -4.09
C GLY A 128 -10.14 2.25 -4.95
N CYS A 129 -10.66 1.17 -4.36
CA CYS A 129 -11.01 -0.04 -5.11
C CYS A 129 -12.15 0.23 -6.12
N MET A 130 -13.17 0.99 -5.72
CA MET A 130 -14.30 1.31 -6.60
C MET A 130 -13.87 2.26 -7.74
N THR A 131 -13.00 3.22 -7.46
CA THR A 131 -12.40 4.07 -8.50
C THR A 131 -11.55 3.23 -9.45
N ALA A 132 -10.68 2.37 -8.93
CA ALA A 132 -9.85 1.47 -9.72
C ALA A 132 -10.70 0.56 -10.63
N ALA A 133 -11.77 -0.03 -10.09
CA ALA A 133 -12.66 -0.93 -10.84
C ALA A 133 -13.38 -0.24 -12.03
N ARG A 134 -13.61 1.08 -11.95
CA ARG A 134 -14.19 1.85 -13.07
C ARG A 134 -13.20 2.12 -14.21
N HIS A 135 -11.91 2.18 -13.90
CA HIS A 135 -10.90 2.66 -14.84
C HIS A 135 -9.90 1.58 -15.30
N ILE A 136 -9.75 0.48 -14.57
CA ILE A 136 -8.91 -0.66 -14.97
C ILE A 136 -9.73 -1.58 -15.85
N GLN A 137 -9.30 -1.79 -17.09
CA GLN A 137 -9.93 -2.77 -17.98
C GLN A 137 -9.39 -4.17 -17.74
N GLN A 138 -8.09 -4.30 -17.51
CA GLN A 138 -7.40 -5.53 -17.15
C GLN A 138 -6.18 -5.19 -16.29
N GLY A 139 -6.03 -5.87 -15.14
CA GLY A 139 -4.91 -5.56 -14.27
C GLY A 139 -5.06 -6.04 -12.82
N SER A 140 -4.61 -5.24 -11.85
CA SER A 140 -4.68 -5.62 -10.45
C SER A 140 -4.92 -4.46 -9.48
N ILE A 141 -5.56 -4.76 -8.36
CA ILE A 141 -5.66 -3.92 -7.18
C ILE A 141 -4.86 -4.58 -6.06
N ILE A 142 -4.02 -3.79 -5.38
CA ILE A 142 -3.20 -4.26 -4.26
C ILE A 142 -3.52 -3.41 -3.02
N ASN A 143 -4.03 -4.04 -1.97
CA ASN A 143 -4.38 -3.38 -0.73
C ASN A 143 -3.29 -3.60 0.33
N ILE A 144 -2.72 -2.53 0.88
CA ILE A 144 -1.75 -2.66 1.97
C ILE A 144 -2.51 -2.83 3.29
N SER A 145 -2.50 -4.06 3.76
CA SER A 145 -3.09 -4.50 5.02
C SER A 145 -2.10 -4.31 6.20
N SER A 146 -2.28 -5.09 7.24
CA SER A 146 -1.40 -5.13 8.42
C SER A 146 -1.61 -6.42 9.21
N GLY A 147 -0.59 -6.89 9.91
CA GLY A 147 -0.74 -7.95 10.92
C GLY A 147 -1.80 -7.65 11.97
N ALA A 148 -2.06 -6.36 12.22
CA ALA A 148 -3.15 -5.91 13.10
C ALA A 148 -4.55 -6.35 12.66
N GLY A 149 -4.73 -6.67 11.37
CA GLY A 149 -6.03 -7.16 10.84
C GLY A 149 -6.25 -8.67 11.02
N THR A 150 -5.36 -9.39 11.69
CA THR A 150 -5.44 -10.87 11.80
C THR A 150 -5.54 -11.39 13.25
N GLY A 151 -5.50 -10.52 14.23
CA GLY A 151 -5.56 -10.91 15.63
C GLY A 151 -5.76 -9.74 16.58
N PRO A 152 -5.70 -9.99 17.88
CA PRO A 152 -5.88 -8.93 18.88
C PRO A 152 -4.70 -7.95 18.87
N VAL A 153 -4.98 -6.65 18.91
CA VAL A 153 -4.00 -5.56 18.97
C VAL A 153 -4.35 -4.60 20.12
N PRO A 154 -4.04 -4.95 21.37
CA PRO A 154 -4.30 -4.08 22.51
C PRO A 154 -3.74 -2.67 22.31
N GLY A 155 -4.57 -1.65 22.52
CA GLY A 155 -4.23 -0.26 22.28
C GLY A 155 -4.31 0.22 20.81
N SER A 156 -4.60 -0.67 19.86
CA SER A 156 -4.75 -0.32 18.43
C SER A 156 -5.96 -1.04 17.80
N GLY A 157 -6.99 -1.37 18.58
CA GLY A 157 -8.14 -2.13 18.11
C GLY A 157 -8.92 -1.45 16.98
N HIS A 158 -9.00 -0.13 16.96
CA HIS A 158 -9.61 0.67 15.88
C HIS A 158 -8.87 0.47 14.55
N TYR A 159 -7.55 0.45 14.58
CA TYR A 159 -6.71 0.17 13.40
C TYR A 159 -6.82 -1.30 12.99
N GLY A 160 -6.82 -2.22 13.97
CA GLY A 160 -7.02 -3.65 13.72
C GLY A 160 -8.35 -3.93 13.04
N ALA A 161 -9.45 -3.32 13.51
CA ALA A 161 -10.78 -3.43 12.91
C ALA A 161 -10.78 -2.94 11.44
N ALA A 162 -10.15 -1.79 11.17
CA ALA A 162 -10.03 -1.26 9.81
C ALA A 162 -9.26 -2.23 8.89
N LYS A 163 -8.12 -2.76 9.35
CA LYS A 163 -7.29 -3.67 8.53
C LYS A 163 -7.90 -5.07 8.36
N ALA A 164 -8.69 -5.54 9.33
CA ALA A 164 -9.52 -6.74 9.14
C ALA A 164 -10.59 -6.51 8.07
N GLY A 165 -11.21 -5.33 8.05
CA GLY A 165 -12.13 -4.92 6.99
C GLY A 165 -11.45 -4.88 5.60
N VAL A 166 -10.21 -4.38 5.50
CA VAL A 166 -9.43 -4.41 4.25
C VAL A 166 -9.18 -5.84 3.77
N ASN A 167 -8.87 -6.77 4.67
CA ASN A 167 -8.71 -8.18 4.31
C ASN A 167 -10.02 -8.74 3.73
N SER A 168 -11.16 -8.48 4.39
CA SER A 168 -12.48 -8.91 3.92
C SER A 168 -12.84 -8.30 2.55
N LEU A 169 -12.58 -7.00 2.34
CA LEU A 169 -12.77 -6.35 1.03
C LEU A 169 -11.91 -7.00 -0.04
N THR A 170 -10.65 -7.33 0.26
CA THR A 170 -9.73 -7.98 -0.69
C THR A 170 -10.28 -9.31 -1.16
N TRP A 171 -10.76 -10.16 -0.25
CA TRP A 171 -11.36 -11.45 -0.58
C TRP A 171 -12.63 -11.30 -1.42
N THR A 172 -13.53 -10.42 -1.00
CA THR A 172 -14.80 -10.19 -1.71
C THR A 172 -14.57 -9.67 -3.12
N LEU A 173 -13.78 -8.60 -3.25
CA LEU A 173 -13.53 -7.96 -4.54
C LEU A 173 -12.71 -8.84 -5.49
N SER A 174 -11.90 -9.76 -4.98
CA SER A 174 -11.18 -10.73 -5.83
C SER A 174 -12.11 -11.65 -6.62
N ALA A 175 -13.29 -11.94 -6.07
CA ALA A 175 -14.32 -12.73 -6.74
C ALA A 175 -15.23 -11.87 -7.62
N GLU A 176 -15.58 -10.66 -7.16
CA GLU A 176 -16.53 -9.79 -7.85
C GLU A 176 -15.93 -9.11 -9.10
N LEU A 177 -14.61 -8.82 -9.09
CA LEU A 177 -13.94 -8.13 -10.20
C LEU A 177 -13.24 -9.08 -11.18
N ALA A 178 -13.27 -10.39 -10.91
CA ALA A 178 -12.78 -11.39 -11.85
C ALA A 178 -13.69 -11.46 -13.09
N PRO A 179 -13.16 -11.85 -14.28
CA PRO A 179 -11.78 -12.27 -14.54
C PRO A 179 -10.82 -11.12 -14.86
N ASN A 180 -11.28 -9.88 -14.92
CA ASN A 180 -10.52 -8.78 -15.49
C ASN A 180 -9.52 -8.17 -14.50
N ILE A 181 -9.88 -8.13 -13.21
CA ILE A 181 -9.06 -7.48 -12.20
C ILE A 181 -8.75 -8.48 -11.08
N ARG A 182 -7.47 -8.75 -10.83
CA ARG A 182 -7.03 -9.50 -9.66
C ARG A 182 -6.96 -8.55 -8.46
N VAL A 183 -7.43 -8.99 -7.30
CA VAL A 183 -7.37 -8.19 -6.08
C VAL A 183 -6.64 -8.99 -5.01
N ASN A 184 -5.52 -8.44 -4.53
CA ASN A 184 -4.69 -9.06 -3.51
C ASN A 184 -4.31 -8.06 -2.42
N GLY A 185 -3.85 -8.56 -1.30
CA GLY A 185 -3.31 -7.76 -0.21
C GLY A 185 -1.83 -8.03 0.04
N VAL A 186 -1.12 -7.03 0.54
CA VAL A 186 0.19 -7.20 1.17
C VAL A 186 0.05 -6.85 2.65
N MET A 187 0.59 -7.70 3.51
CA MET A 187 0.60 -7.53 4.96
C MET A 187 2.04 -7.29 5.43
N PRO A 188 2.46 -6.02 5.60
CA PRO A 188 3.79 -5.70 6.10
C PRO A 188 4.00 -6.18 7.54
N GLY A 189 5.23 -6.59 7.84
CA GLY A 189 5.73 -6.73 9.21
C GLY A 189 6.25 -5.40 9.76
N ALA A 190 7.31 -5.47 10.56
CA ALA A 190 7.96 -4.31 11.16
C ALA A 190 8.80 -3.55 10.12
N ILE A 191 8.21 -2.53 9.51
CA ILE A 191 8.91 -1.57 8.64
C ILE A 191 9.03 -0.25 9.42
N PRO A 192 10.23 0.22 9.78
CA PRO A 192 10.43 1.39 10.64
C PRO A 192 10.14 2.71 9.89
N THR A 193 8.88 2.92 9.55
CA THR A 193 8.40 4.18 8.98
C THR A 193 8.15 5.20 10.08
N GLU A 194 8.15 6.49 9.73
CA GLU A 194 7.80 7.58 10.64
C GLU A 194 6.46 7.33 11.36
N VAL A 195 5.44 6.82 10.64
CA VAL A 195 4.13 6.48 11.21
C VAL A 195 4.26 5.40 12.29
N MET A 196 5.04 4.36 12.02
CA MET A 196 5.26 3.27 12.97
C MET A 196 6.05 3.77 14.20
N LEU A 197 7.14 4.50 14.00
CA LEU A 197 7.96 5.03 15.08
C LEU A 197 7.16 5.99 15.97
N THR A 198 6.36 6.88 15.36
CA THR A 198 5.44 7.76 16.10
C THR A 198 4.42 6.97 16.93
N ALA A 199 3.80 5.94 16.35
CA ALA A 199 2.83 5.10 17.04
C ALA A 199 3.44 4.35 18.24
N LEU A 200 4.71 3.95 18.13
CA LEU A 200 5.45 3.24 19.17
C LEU A 200 6.16 4.19 20.14
N LYS A 201 6.14 5.51 19.87
CA LYS A 201 6.91 6.54 20.62
C LYS A 201 8.40 6.19 20.67
N LYS A 202 8.94 5.73 19.55
CA LYS A 202 10.36 5.39 19.37
C LYS A 202 11.00 6.31 18.32
N SER A 203 12.31 6.41 18.37
CA SER A 203 13.16 7.16 17.44
C SER A 203 14.06 6.19 16.65
N GLU A 204 14.73 6.69 15.63
CA GLU A 204 15.60 5.87 14.76
C GLU A 204 16.80 5.25 15.50
N ASP A 205 17.30 5.86 16.55
CA ASP A 205 18.37 5.31 17.40
C ASP A 205 17.93 4.09 18.23
N GLN A 206 16.62 3.79 18.26
CA GLN A 206 16.06 2.64 18.99
C GLN A 206 15.66 1.46 18.08
N LEU A 207 16.16 1.42 16.85
CA LEU A 207 15.80 0.34 15.90
C LEU A 207 16.31 -1.04 16.35
N ASP A 208 17.46 -1.11 17.01
CA ASP A 208 17.99 -2.37 17.54
C ASP A 208 17.10 -2.91 18.67
N GLU A 209 16.64 -2.05 19.58
CA GLU A 209 15.67 -2.42 20.62
C GLU A 209 14.37 -2.95 19.98
N LEU A 210 13.90 -2.29 18.92
CA LEU A 210 12.72 -2.68 18.20
C LEU A 210 12.86 -4.06 17.54
N LEU A 211 14.03 -4.35 16.98
CA LEU A 211 14.34 -5.65 16.40
C LEU A 211 14.28 -6.77 17.47
N GLU A 212 14.88 -6.54 18.64
CA GLU A 212 14.85 -7.48 19.76
C GLU A 212 13.42 -7.70 20.27
N GLU A 213 12.66 -6.61 20.50
CA GLU A 213 11.27 -6.68 20.96
C GLU A 213 10.37 -7.49 20.02
N TRP A 214 10.56 -7.35 18.70
CA TRP A 214 9.74 -8.02 17.71
C TRP A 214 10.19 -9.44 17.40
N ASN A 215 11.39 -9.82 17.82
CA ASN A 215 11.96 -11.16 17.64
C ASN A 215 11.74 -11.69 16.22
N ILE A 216 12.23 -10.93 15.22
CA ILE A 216 12.02 -11.24 13.81
C ILE A 216 12.96 -12.38 13.39
N PRO A 217 12.44 -13.55 12.96
CA PRO A 217 13.29 -14.71 12.65
C PRO A 217 14.36 -14.45 11.59
N LEU A 218 14.11 -13.55 10.61
CA LEU A 218 15.13 -13.18 9.62
C LEU A 218 16.19 -12.21 10.15
N GLY A 219 16.18 -11.85 11.45
CA GLY A 219 17.23 -11.09 12.11
C GLY A 219 17.37 -9.64 11.67
N ARG A 220 16.37 -9.05 11.00
CA ARG A 220 16.37 -7.64 10.62
C ARG A 220 14.96 -7.07 10.58
N LEU A 221 14.85 -5.77 10.74
CA LEU A 221 13.65 -5.03 10.37
C LEU A 221 13.47 -5.07 8.84
N GLY A 222 12.24 -4.95 8.38
CA GLY A 222 11.95 -4.84 6.96
C GLY A 222 12.23 -3.44 6.43
N THR A 223 12.32 -3.32 5.12
CA THR A 223 12.49 -2.07 4.39
C THR A 223 11.26 -1.79 3.51
N PRO A 224 11.03 -0.54 3.09
CA PRO A 224 10.00 -0.24 2.11
C PRO A 224 10.10 -1.07 0.83
N GLN A 225 11.32 -1.41 0.39
CA GLN A 225 11.60 -2.23 -0.80
C GLN A 225 11.16 -3.70 -0.62
N ASP A 226 11.20 -4.25 0.60
CA ASP A 226 10.64 -5.59 0.84
C ASP A 226 9.15 -5.64 0.47
N ILE A 227 8.42 -4.53 0.69
CA ILE A 227 7.01 -4.39 0.34
C ILE A 227 6.84 -4.04 -1.13
N GLY A 228 7.70 -3.17 -1.67
CA GLY A 228 7.69 -2.79 -3.09
C GLY A 228 7.86 -4.00 -4.00
N SER A 229 8.84 -4.85 -3.72
CA SER A 229 9.08 -6.10 -4.49
C SER A 229 7.88 -7.05 -4.46
N ALA A 230 7.18 -7.16 -3.33
CA ALA A 230 5.95 -7.95 -3.22
C ALA A 230 4.82 -7.35 -4.08
N CYS A 231 4.71 -6.01 -4.12
CA CYS A 231 3.74 -5.32 -4.98
C CYS A 231 4.07 -5.52 -6.47
N VAL A 232 5.34 -5.45 -6.88
CA VAL A 232 5.77 -5.76 -8.25
C VAL A 232 5.36 -7.18 -8.62
N TYR A 233 5.64 -8.17 -7.77
CA TYR A 233 5.21 -9.55 -8.00
C TYR A 233 3.71 -9.67 -8.20
N LEU A 234 2.90 -9.14 -7.28
CA LEU A 234 1.44 -9.23 -7.34
C LEU A 234 0.83 -8.43 -8.52
N ALA A 235 1.50 -7.38 -8.98
CA ALA A 235 1.10 -6.63 -10.17
C ALA A 235 1.36 -7.42 -11.45
N SER A 236 2.49 -8.09 -11.53
CA SER A 236 3.04 -8.72 -12.73
C SER A 236 2.30 -9.99 -13.18
N ASP A 237 2.62 -10.45 -14.40
CA ASP A 237 2.12 -11.70 -14.97
C ASP A 237 2.60 -12.95 -14.22
N ALA A 238 3.68 -12.83 -13.43
CA ALA A 238 4.13 -13.91 -12.54
C ALA A 238 3.07 -14.29 -11.50
N ALA A 239 2.16 -13.36 -11.16
CA ALA A 239 1.03 -13.56 -10.25
C ALA A 239 -0.33 -13.70 -10.98
N SER A 240 -0.35 -14.04 -12.27
CA SER A 240 -1.59 -14.12 -13.08
C SER A 240 -2.64 -15.12 -12.53
N TRP A 241 -2.22 -16.09 -11.71
CA TRP A 241 -3.11 -17.07 -11.05
C TRP A 241 -3.27 -16.81 -9.56
N ILE A 242 -2.98 -15.57 -9.09
CA ILE A 242 -3.10 -15.17 -7.69
C ILE A 242 -4.12 -14.05 -7.58
N SER A 243 -5.25 -14.34 -6.93
CA SER A 243 -6.31 -13.37 -6.60
C SER A 243 -6.97 -13.79 -5.29
N GLY A 244 -7.24 -12.85 -4.39
CA GLY A 244 -7.81 -13.08 -3.07
C GLY A 244 -6.78 -13.42 -1.99
N GLU A 245 -5.48 -13.32 -2.28
CA GLU A 245 -4.44 -13.63 -1.30
C GLU A 245 -4.01 -12.40 -0.49
N ILE A 246 -3.68 -12.63 0.78
CA ILE A 246 -3.04 -11.64 1.65
C ILE A 246 -1.60 -12.11 1.90
N LEU A 247 -0.69 -11.62 1.06
CA LEU A 247 0.73 -11.99 1.13
C LEU A 247 1.40 -11.32 2.32
N ARG A 248 1.87 -12.14 3.27
CA ARG A 248 2.60 -11.64 4.42
C ARG A 248 4.07 -11.43 4.09
N VAL A 249 4.55 -10.20 4.30
CA VAL A 249 5.95 -9.79 4.14
C VAL A 249 6.46 -9.26 5.48
N GLY A 250 6.92 -10.15 6.34
CA GLY A 250 7.18 -9.80 7.75
C GLY A 250 8.34 -10.53 8.42
N GLY A 251 9.30 -11.05 7.63
CA GLY A 251 10.52 -11.65 8.16
C GLY A 251 10.30 -12.87 9.07
N GLY A 252 9.14 -13.55 8.98
CA GLY A 252 8.78 -14.71 9.81
C GLY A 252 8.17 -14.32 11.18
N ALA A 253 8.13 -13.03 11.53
CA ALA A 253 7.50 -12.59 12.78
C ALA A 253 6.00 -12.96 12.81
N LYS A 254 5.46 -13.41 13.94
CA LYS A 254 4.02 -13.63 14.10
C LYS A 254 3.28 -12.29 14.08
N PRO A 255 2.02 -12.20 13.57
CA PRO A 255 1.18 -11.03 13.78
C PRO A 255 1.02 -10.78 15.29
N ARG A 256 1.18 -9.55 15.68
CA ARG A 256 0.96 -9.10 17.07
C ARG A 256 -0.24 -8.22 17.13
#